data_beb7649805e1c05d204a697cd57bfb36
#
_entry.id   beb7649805e1c05d204a697cd57bfb36
#
_cell.length_a   1.000
_cell.length_b   1.000
_cell.length_c   1.000
_cell.angle_alpha   90.00
_cell.angle_beta   90.00
_cell.angle_gamma   90.00
#
_symmetry.space_group_name_H-M   'P 1'
#
loop_
_entity.id
_entity.type
_entity.pdbx_description
1 polymer ?
#
loop_
_entity_poly.entity_id
_entity_poly.type
_entity_poly.pdbx_seq_one_letter_code
_entity_poly.pdbx_strand_id
1 'polypeptide(L)'
;IWAAVNAVTAIASLETDPARPLQTLALPGVIPPALPDRWTMEERNVLLHDGIATFMVQSGDVVAIERQVTMYQTNVWNMPDPSYLDVNTPATLGYIRYATRARILQKFPRHKLASDGTRFGPGQAIVTPSVIRGELLALYRELEEAGIVENFDQYKADLAVERNKDDRNRVDVLSPPDLVNQFRIFAMKIGFVL
;
A
#
# COMPACT_ATOMS: atom_id res chain seq x y z
N ILE A 1 -2.29 26.89 3.99
CA ILE A 1 -2.52 26.20 5.28
C ILE A 1 -3.17 24.85 5.03
N TRP A 2 -4.29 24.77 4.31
CA TRP A 2 -5.00 23.51 4.02
C TRP A 2 -4.07 22.41 3.47
N ALA A 3 -3.31 22.67 2.42
CA ALA A 3 -2.41 21.69 1.81
C ALA A 3 -1.34 21.16 2.79
N ALA A 4 -0.80 22.02 3.65
CA ALA A 4 0.19 21.62 4.65
C ALA A 4 -0.44 20.71 5.73
N VAL A 5 -1.62 21.08 6.24
CA VAL A 5 -2.33 20.27 7.25
C VAL A 5 -2.75 18.94 6.65
N ASN A 6 -3.26 18.93 5.41
CA ASN A 6 -3.62 17.71 4.69
C ASN A 6 -2.40 16.77 4.55
N ALA A 7 -1.27 17.30 4.09
CA ALA A 7 -0.06 16.51 3.91
C ALA A 7 0.43 15.89 5.23
N VAL A 8 0.55 16.70 6.29
CA VAL A 8 1.01 16.21 7.60
C VAL A 8 0.05 15.17 8.18
N THR A 9 -1.25 15.42 8.11
CA THR A 9 -2.26 14.52 8.66
C THR A 9 -2.31 13.19 7.88
N ALA A 10 -2.23 13.24 6.54
CA ALA A 10 -2.17 12.06 5.71
C ALA A 10 -0.90 11.25 5.98
N ILE A 11 0.28 11.88 6.03
CA ILE A 11 1.56 11.21 6.32
C ILE A 11 1.51 10.53 7.69
N ALA A 12 1.08 11.23 8.74
CA ALA A 12 0.98 10.67 10.09
C ALA A 12 0.06 9.43 10.16
N SER A 13 -1.05 9.45 9.41
CA SER A 13 -1.94 8.30 9.32
C SER A 13 -1.29 7.14 8.57
N LEU A 14 -0.62 7.39 7.44
CA LEU A 14 0.04 6.38 6.62
C LEU A 14 1.28 5.77 7.30
N GLU A 15 1.97 6.52 8.17
CA GLU A 15 3.06 5.99 9.00
C GLU A 15 2.55 4.99 10.05
N THR A 16 1.33 5.18 10.52
CA THR A 16 0.71 4.26 11.50
C THR A 16 0.15 3.01 10.82
N ASP A 17 -0.58 3.20 9.72
CA ASP A 17 -1.18 2.14 8.93
C ASP A 17 -1.34 2.60 7.47
N PRO A 18 -0.45 2.18 6.56
CA PRO A 18 -0.47 2.64 5.18
C PRO A 18 -1.67 2.12 4.37
N ALA A 19 -2.31 1.04 4.80
CA ALA A 19 -3.48 0.46 4.14
C ALA A 19 -4.79 1.13 4.58
N ARG A 20 -4.80 1.81 5.73
CA ARG A 20 -6.01 2.43 6.28
C ARG A 20 -6.50 3.58 5.41
N PRO A 21 -7.80 3.61 5.02
CA PRO A 21 -8.35 4.71 4.23
C PRO A 21 -8.15 6.07 4.91
N LEU A 22 -7.77 7.07 4.13
CA LEU A 22 -7.66 8.46 4.59
C LEU A 22 -9.01 9.20 4.52
N GLN A 23 -10.01 8.60 3.90
CA GLN A 23 -11.37 9.14 3.83
C GLN A 23 -11.91 9.41 5.23
N THR A 24 -12.61 10.54 5.40
CA THR A 24 -13.18 11.02 6.67
C THR A 24 -12.17 11.45 7.74
N LEU A 25 -10.87 11.39 7.47
CA LEU A 25 -9.86 11.87 8.39
C LEU A 25 -9.94 13.39 8.53
N ALA A 26 -10.19 13.87 9.75
CA ALA A 26 -10.35 15.29 10.02
C ALA A 26 -9.02 16.04 9.87
N LEU A 27 -9.10 17.26 9.35
CA LEU A 27 -7.97 18.19 9.18
C LEU A 27 -8.00 19.22 10.32
N PRO A 28 -7.23 19.03 11.39
CA PRO A 28 -7.31 19.88 12.56
C PRO A 28 -6.86 21.31 12.26
N GLY A 29 -7.62 22.29 12.77
CA GLY A 29 -7.31 23.70 12.60
C GLY A 29 -7.56 24.29 11.22
N VAL A 30 -8.13 23.51 10.29
CA VAL A 30 -8.55 24.02 9.00
C VAL A 30 -9.94 24.62 9.12
N ILE A 31 -10.07 25.90 8.77
CA ILE A 31 -11.35 26.62 8.75
C ILE A 31 -12.08 26.25 7.46
N PRO A 32 -13.36 25.82 7.50
CA PRO A 32 -14.11 25.51 6.31
C PRO A 32 -14.38 26.78 5.50
N PRO A 33 -14.47 26.69 4.16
CA PRO A 33 -14.91 27.79 3.33
C PRO A 33 -16.38 28.17 3.65
N ALA A 34 -16.75 29.40 3.34
CA ALA A 34 -18.12 29.85 3.45
C ALA A 34 -19.05 28.98 2.57
N LEU A 35 -20.31 28.84 2.95
CA LEU A 35 -21.25 27.95 2.24
C LEU A 35 -21.29 28.19 0.71
N PRO A 36 -21.30 29.43 0.20
CA PRO A 36 -21.32 29.67 -1.25
C PRO A 36 -20.00 29.24 -1.95
N ASP A 37 -18.90 29.15 -1.22
CA ASP A 37 -17.57 28.84 -1.75
C ASP A 37 -17.21 27.34 -1.60
N ARG A 38 -18.14 26.55 -1.08
CA ARG A 38 -17.95 25.10 -0.95
C ARG A 38 -18.17 24.42 -2.29
N TRP A 39 -17.22 23.61 -2.70
CA TRP A 39 -17.32 22.83 -3.92
C TRP A 39 -18.53 21.89 -3.91
N THR A 40 -19.25 21.86 -5.00
CA THR A 40 -20.29 20.86 -5.26
C THR A 40 -19.68 19.47 -5.43
N MET A 41 -20.51 18.44 -5.45
CA MET A 41 -20.06 17.07 -5.72
C MET A 41 -19.45 16.95 -7.12
N GLU A 42 -20.05 17.62 -8.11
CA GLU A 42 -19.60 17.62 -9.50
C GLU A 42 -18.22 18.26 -9.64
N GLU A 43 -17.99 19.39 -9.01
CA GLU A 43 -16.68 20.07 -9.01
C GLU A 43 -15.60 19.22 -8.37
N ARG A 44 -15.89 18.61 -7.22
CA ARG A 44 -14.94 17.70 -6.58
C ARG A 44 -14.63 16.48 -7.44
N ASN A 45 -15.64 15.95 -8.15
CA ASN A 45 -15.45 14.82 -9.05
C ASN A 45 -14.52 15.18 -10.22
N VAL A 46 -14.65 16.38 -10.81
CA VAL A 46 -13.74 16.89 -11.83
C VAL A 46 -12.30 16.95 -11.28
N LEU A 47 -12.11 17.55 -10.11
CA LEU A 47 -10.80 17.63 -9.46
C LEU A 47 -10.16 16.26 -9.24
N LEU A 48 -10.94 15.29 -8.79
CA LEU A 48 -10.44 13.90 -8.58
C LEU A 48 -9.99 13.25 -9.90
N HIS A 49 -10.71 13.49 -11.00
CA HIS A 49 -10.33 13.02 -12.33
C HIS A 49 -9.06 13.70 -12.85
N ASP A 50 -8.79 14.91 -12.40
CA ASP A 50 -7.54 15.64 -12.72
C ASP A 50 -6.38 15.30 -11.77
N GLY A 51 -6.55 14.30 -10.90
CA GLY A 51 -5.51 13.86 -9.95
C GLY A 51 -5.32 14.80 -8.76
N ILE A 52 -6.35 15.57 -8.42
CA ILE A 52 -6.35 16.53 -7.31
C ILE A 52 -7.15 15.97 -6.15
N ALA A 53 -6.50 15.81 -5.00
CA ALA A 53 -7.14 15.34 -3.78
C ALA A 53 -8.19 16.36 -3.29
N THR A 54 -9.30 15.86 -2.75
CA THR A 54 -10.42 16.68 -2.32
C THR A 54 -10.72 16.54 -0.83
N PHE A 55 -11.38 17.54 -0.28
CA PHE A 55 -11.91 17.55 1.08
C PHE A 55 -13.41 17.77 1.07
N MET A 56 -14.05 17.41 2.16
CA MET A 56 -15.46 17.70 2.42
C MET A 56 -15.61 18.38 3.77
N VAL A 57 -16.68 19.17 3.90
CA VAL A 57 -17.08 19.75 5.18
C VAL A 57 -18.18 18.89 5.78
N GLN A 58 -17.90 18.29 6.93
CA GLN A 58 -18.83 17.45 7.69
C GLN A 58 -19.68 18.29 8.65
N SER A 59 -20.67 17.65 9.29
CA SER A 59 -21.45 18.28 10.36
C SER A 59 -20.55 18.85 11.46
N GLY A 60 -20.89 20.03 11.96
CA GLY A 60 -20.06 20.75 12.93
C GLY A 60 -18.90 21.51 12.31
N ASP A 61 -18.97 21.80 11.01
CA ASP A 61 -17.96 22.55 10.26
C ASP A 61 -16.54 21.91 10.31
N VAL A 62 -16.48 20.60 10.44
CA VAL A 62 -15.23 19.83 10.41
C VAL A 62 -14.81 19.62 8.96
N VAL A 63 -13.61 20.10 8.59
CA VAL A 63 -13.00 19.78 7.30
C VAL A 63 -12.32 18.42 7.39
N ALA A 64 -12.65 17.52 6.47
CA ALA A 64 -12.10 16.16 6.43
C ALA A 64 -11.68 15.78 5.01
N ILE A 65 -10.72 14.89 4.90
CA ILE A 65 -10.30 14.30 3.62
C ILE A 65 -11.50 13.55 3.01
N GLU A 66 -11.85 13.86 1.77
CA GLU A 66 -12.82 13.09 0.99
C GLU A 66 -12.10 11.93 0.27
N ARG A 67 -11.08 12.25 -0.51
CA ARG A 67 -10.25 11.26 -1.17
C ARG A 67 -8.85 11.80 -1.44
N GLN A 68 -7.84 11.03 -1.06
CA GLN A 68 -6.45 11.37 -1.29
C GLN A 68 -5.95 10.59 -2.53
N VAL A 69 -6.01 11.26 -3.69
CA VAL A 69 -5.55 10.69 -4.96
C VAL A 69 -4.13 11.16 -5.28
N THR A 70 -3.44 10.38 -6.12
CA THR A 70 -2.17 10.78 -6.73
C THR A 70 -2.42 11.51 -8.04
N MET A 71 -1.37 12.13 -8.60
CA MET A 71 -1.40 12.68 -9.96
C MET A 71 -1.17 11.63 -11.05
N TYR A 72 -1.03 10.35 -10.68
CA TYR A 72 -0.84 9.26 -11.64
C TYR A 72 -2.16 8.92 -12.32
N GLN A 73 -2.23 9.08 -13.63
CA GLN A 73 -3.44 8.85 -14.42
C GLN A 73 -3.21 7.91 -15.59
N THR A 74 -1.97 7.85 -16.08
CA THR A 74 -1.64 7.04 -17.26
C THR A 74 -0.36 6.26 -17.03
N ASN A 75 -0.27 5.09 -17.66
CA ASN A 75 0.94 4.27 -17.68
C ASN A 75 1.98 4.78 -18.71
N VAL A 76 3.10 4.04 -18.83
CA VAL A 76 4.21 4.39 -19.74
C VAL A 76 3.82 4.42 -21.23
N TRP A 77 2.69 3.82 -21.59
CA TRP A 77 2.13 3.84 -22.96
C TRP A 77 1.03 4.90 -23.13
N ASN A 78 0.89 5.81 -22.17
CA ASN A 78 -0.13 6.86 -22.14
C ASN A 78 -1.58 6.33 -22.17
N MET A 79 -1.79 5.11 -21.64
CA MET A 79 -3.13 4.53 -21.46
C MET A 79 -3.62 4.81 -20.05
N PRO A 80 -4.93 5.08 -19.85
CA PRO A 80 -5.52 5.26 -18.52
C PRO A 80 -5.17 4.08 -17.60
N ASP A 81 -4.66 4.39 -16.42
CA ASP A 81 -4.21 3.38 -15.46
C ASP A 81 -4.53 3.81 -14.01
N PRO A 82 -5.45 3.14 -13.32
CA PRO A 82 -5.80 3.46 -11.95
C PRO A 82 -4.91 2.77 -10.89
N SER A 83 -3.87 2.03 -11.27
CA SER A 83 -3.06 1.21 -10.36
C SER A 83 -2.49 1.99 -9.17
N TYR A 84 -2.13 3.26 -9.38
CA TYR A 84 -1.62 4.14 -8.34
C TYR A 84 -2.53 5.34 -8.06
N LEU A 85 -3.82 5.20 -8.35
CA LEU A 85 -4.79 6.29 -8.17
C LEU A 85 -4.81 6.79 -6.71
N ASP A 86 -4.82 5.90 -5.74
CA ASP A 86 -4.90 6.25 -4.34
C ASP A 86 -3.52 6.26 -3.68
N VAL A 87 -3.25 7.28 -2.86
CA VAL A 87 -1.98 7.45 -2.14
C VAL A 87 -1.66 6.24 -1.24
N ASN A 88 -2.67 5.54 -0.74
CA ASN A 88 -2.48 4.33 0.06
C ASN A 88 -1.72 3.23 -0.70
N THR A 89 -1.98 3.06 -2.00
CA THR A 89 -1.32 2.01 -2.79
C THR A 89 0.21 2.15 -2.81
N PRO A 90 0.81 3.28 -3.26
CA PRO A 90 2.25 3.44 -3.20
C PRO A 90 2.81 3.47 -1.77
N ALA A 91 2.05 3.96 -0.77
CA ALA A 91 2.46 3.93 0.62
C ALA A 91 2.57 2.49 1.14
N THR A 92 1.55 1.66 0.91
CA THR A 92 1.53 0.25 1.31
C THR A 92 2.63 -0.56 0.62
N LEU A 93 2.83 -0.38 -0.69
CA LEU A 93 3.93 -1.00 -1.43
C LEU A 93 5.30 -0.56 -0.91
N GLY A 94 5.44 0.72 -0.55
CA GLY A 94 6.64 1.27 0.09
C GLY A 94 6.94 0.59 1.42
N TYR A 95 5.94 0.41 2.25
CA TYR A 95 6.04 -0.30 3.52
C TYR A 95 6.43 -1.78 3.34
N ILE A 96 5.78 -2.49 2.41
CA ILE A 96 6.10 -3.90 2.12
C ILE A 96 7.56 -4.03 1.66
N ARG A 97 8.03 -3.13 0.78
CA ARG A 97 9.44 -3.12 0.34
C ARG A 97 10.40 -2.87 1.50
N TYR A 98 10.08 -1.93 2.38
CA TYR A 98 10.87 -1.66 3.58
C TYR A 98 10.91 -2.88 4.50
N ALA A 99 9.76 -3.47 4.84
CA ALA A 99 9.64 -4.63 5.70
C ALA A 99 10.40 -5.85 5.14
N THR A 100 10.27 -6.10 3.84
CA THR A 100 11.00 -7.16 3.14
C THR A 100 12.51 -6.96 3.25
N ARG A 101 12.99 -5.76 2.93
CA ARG A 101 14.42 -5.44 3.02
C ARG A 101 14.95 -5.58 4.45
N ALA A 102 14.21 -5.04 5.42
CA ALA A 102 14.58 -5.13 6.83
C ALA A 102 14.67 -6.59 7.30
N ARG A 103 13.68 -7.42 6.94
CA ARG A 103 13.65 -8.86 7.26
C ARG A 103 14.86 -9.60 6.71
N ILE A 104 15.17 -9.41 5.44
CA ILE A 104 16.29 -10.09 4.79
C ILE A 104 17.63 -9.66 5.40
N LEU A 105 17.86 -8.37 5.63
CA LEU A 105 19.08 -7.87 6.25
C LEU A 105 19.24 -8.33 7.71
N GLN A 106 18.14 -8.44 8.45
CA GLN A 106 18.17 -8.91 9.84
C GLN A 106 18.44 -10.41 9.95
N LYS A 107 17.80 -11.20 9.07
CA LYS A 107 17.89 -12.67 9.13
C LYS A 107 19.18 -13.23 8.53
N PHE A 108 19.70 -12.60 7.48
CA PHE A 108 20.83 -13.13 6.71
C PHE A 108 22.03 -12.17 6.63
N PRO A 109 22.46 -11.54 7.75
CA PRO A 109 23.64 -10.69 7.72
C PRO A 109 24.89 -11.54 7.39
N ARG A 110 25.66 -11.11 6.39
CA ARG A 110 26.94 -11.76 6.02
C ARG A 110 26.83 -13.25 5.67
N HIS A 111 25.68 -13.71 5.18
CA HIS A 111 25.49 -15.08 4.73
C HIS A 111 26.12 -15.31 3.34
N LYS A 112 26.63 -16.52 3.14
CA LYS A 112 27.03 -17.02 1.82
C LYS A 112 25.79 -17.51 1.08
N LEU A 113 25.73 -17.32 -0.23
CA LEU A 113 24.64 -17.81 -1.06
C LEU A 113 24.99 -19.14 -1.70
N ALA A 114 24.22 -20.18 -1.41
CA ALA A 114 24.31 -21.49 -2.05
C ALA A 114 23.07 -21.78 -2.91
N SER A 115 23.19 -22.73 -3.82
CA SER A 115 22.03 -23.27 -4.55
C SER A 115 21.24 -24.24 -3.68
N ASP A 116 19.95 -24.37 -3.96
CA ASP A 116 19.10 -25.34 -3.27
C ASP A 116 19.66 -26.77 -3.42
N GLY A 117 19.49 -27.60 -2.40
CA GLY A 117 20.01 -28.95 -2.36
C GLY A 117 21.52 -29.08 -2.03
N THR A 118 22.23 -27.96 -1.87
CA THR A 118 23.63 -28.00 -1.42
C THR A 118 23.73 -28.52 0.02
N ARG A 119 24.62 -29.51 0.25
CA ARG A 119 24.89 -30.07 1.58
C ARG A 119 25.97 -29.24 2.27
N PHE A 120 25.71 -28.80 3.47
CA PHE A 120 26.67 -28.09 4.32
C PHE A 120 26.48 -28.49 5.78
N GLY A 121 27.54 -28.35 6.56
CA GLY A 121 27.53 -28.69 7.99
C GLY A 121 26.66 -27.72 8.81
N PRO A 122 26.25 -28.11 10.02
CA PRO A 122 25.44 -27.26 10.90
C PRO A 122 26.19 -25.97 11.29
N GLY A 123 25.47 -24.91 11.57
CA GLY A 123 26.03 -23.63 12.04
C GLY A 123 26.71 -22.78 10.96
N GLN A 124 26.68 -23.17 9.70
CA GLN A 124 27.20 -22.36 8.61
C GLN A 124 26.24 -21.21 8.26
N ALA A 125 26.78 -19.99 8.14
CA ALA A 125 26.03 -18.83 7.67
C ALA A 125 25.81 -18.94 6.14
N ILE A 126 24.88 -19.76 5.72
CA ILE A 126 24.53 -20.04 4.32
C ILE A 126 23.01 -19.84 4.15
N VAL A 127 22.64 -19.19 3.06
CA VAL A 127 21.25 -19.02 2.65
C VAL A 127 21.07 -19.56 1.23
N THR A 128 19.88 -20.08 0.94
CA THR A 128 19.49 -20.56 -0.40
C THR A 128 18.20 -19.88 -0.84
N PRO A 129 17.86 -19.89 -2.13
CA PRO A 129 16.60 -19.33 -2.62
C PRO A 129 15.38 -19.87 -1.89
N SER A 130 15.33 -21.18 -1.60
CA SER A 130 14.22 -21.81 -0.87
C SER A 130 14.09 -21.29 0.57
N VAL A 131 15.20 -21.02 1.26
CA VAL A 131 15.19 -20.43 2.61
C VAL A 131 14.68 -19.00 2.57
N ILE A 132 15.13 -18.19 1.59
CA ILE A 132 14.63 -16.82 1.40
C ILE A 132 13.12 -16.87 1.11
N ARG A 133 12.66 -17.78 0.23
CA ARG A 133 11.25 -17.96 -0.06
C ARG A 133 10.44 -18.27 1.19
N GLY A 134 10.93 -19.13 2.07
CA GLY A 134 10.29 -19.44 3.35
C GLY A 134 10.14 -18.20 4.25
N GLU A 135 11.17 -17.35 4.35
CA GLU A 135 11.11 -16.10 5.13
C GLU A 135 10.14 -15.06 4.51
N LEU A 136 10.08 -14.98 3.19
CA LEU A 136 9.13 -14.09 2.52
C LEU A 136 7.67 -14.54 2.74
N LEU A 137 7.41 -15.84 2.73
CA LEU A 137 6.09 -16.39 3.07
C LEU A 137 5.72 -16.14 4.53
N ALA A 138 6.68 -16.27 5.45
CA ALA A 138 6.45 -15.95 6.86
C ALA A 138 6.14 -14.45 7.05
N LEU A 139 6.91 -13.57 6.40
CA LEU A 139 6.64 -12.13 6.41
C LEU A 139 5.25 -11.80 5.83
N TYR A 140 4.86 -12.46 4.73
CA TYR A 140 3.56 -12.21 4.12
C TYR A 140 2.39 -12.56 5.07
N ARG A 141 2.51 -13.64 5.85
CA ARG A 141 1.51 -13.97 6.89
C ARG A 141 1.44 -12.90 7.98
N GLU A 142 2.57 -12.38 8.42
CA GLU A 142 2.59 -11.27 9.40
C GLU A 142 1.93 -10.01 8.84
N LEU A 143 2.14 -9.71 7.55
CA LEU A 143 1.49 -8.60 6.86
C LEU A 143 -0.01 -8.84 6.66
N GLU A 144 -0.44 -10.08 6.41
CA GLU A 144 -1.85 -10.48 6.32
C GLU A 144 -2.54 -10.35 7.69
N GLU A 145 -1.92 -10.82 8.76
CA GLU A 145 -2.40 -10.63 10.15
C GLU A 145 -2.49 -9.16 10.54
N ALA A 146 -1.60 -8.31 10.02
CA ALA A 146 -1.64 -6.86 10.20
C ALA A 146 -2.67 -6.16 9.30
N GLY A 147 -3.37 -6.86 8.40
CA GLY A 147 -4.36 -6.30 7.50
C GLY A 147 -3.78 -5.44 6.37
N ILE A 148 -2.53 -5.66 5.99
CA ILE A 148 -1.82 -4.94 4.92
C ILE A 148 -2.02 -5.61 3.57
N VAL A 149 -2.03 -6.95 3.57
CA VAL A 149 -2.20 -7.80 2.38
C VAL A 149 -3.27 -8.86 2.64
N GLU A 150 -3.71 -9.51 1.58
CA GLU A 150 -4.68 -10.61 1.62
C GLU A 150 -4.27 -11.74 0.65
N ASN A 151 -5.04 -12.84 0.59
CA ASN A 151 -4.86 -13.94 -0.37
C ASN A 151 -3.48 -14.65 -0.31
N PHE A 152 -3.08 -15.09 0.89
CA PHE A 152 -1.80 -15.78 1.10
C PHE A 152 -1.56 -16.97 0.15
N ASP A 153 -2.55 -17.79 -0.13
CA ASP A 153 -2.36 -18.98 -0.98
C ASP A 153 -2.05 -18.60 -2.43
N GLN A 154 -2.65 -17.53 -2.95
CA GLN A 154 -2.33 -16.98 -4.26
C GLN A 154 -0.91 -16.41 -4.27
N TYR A 155 -0.57 -15.59 -3.27
CA TYR A 155 0.80 -15.06 -3.15
C TYR A 155 1.85 -16.17 -3.09
N LYS A 156 1.58 -17.25 -2.32
CA LYS A 156 2.47 -18.41 -2.22
C LYS A 156 2.66 -19.12 -3.56
N ALA A 157 1.64 -19.17 -4.41
CA ALA A 157 1.74 -19.77 -5.74
C ALA A 157 2.58 -18.90 -6.68
N ASP A 158 2.43 -17.58 -6.62
CA ASP A 158 3.03 -16.63 -7.55
C ASP A 158 4.42 -16.12 -7.14
N LEU A 159 4.80 -16.31 -5.86
CA LEU A 159 6.12 -15.92 -5.37
C LEU A 159 7.22 -16.76 -6.03
N ALA A 160 8.05 -16.12 -6.84
CA ALA A 160 9.25 -16.73 -7.41
C ALA A 160 10.51 -16.19 -6.76
N VAL A 161 11.41 -17.07 -6.36
CA VAL A 161 12.71 -16.74 -5.76
C VAL A 161 13.77 -17.60 -6.40
N GLU A 162 14.66 -16.99 -7.16
CA GLU A 162 15.65 -17.71 -7.96
C GLU A 162 17.03 -17.09 -7.82
N ARG A 163 18.08 -17.93 -7.89
CA ARG A 163 19.44 -17.45 -8.01
C ARG A 163 19.67 -16.92 -9.42
N ASN A 164 20.19 -15.69 -9.53
CA ASN A 164 20.46 -15.09 -10.83
C ASN A 164 21.45 -15.95 -11.65
N LYS A 165 21.21 -16.06 -12.95
CA LYS A 165 22.02 -16.88 -13.85
C LYS A 165 23.35 -16.22 -14.22
N ASP A 166 23.35 -14.90 -14.32
CA ASP A 166 24.52 -14.12 -14.74
C ASP A 166 25.38 -13.67 -13.56
N ASP A 167 24.74 -13.36 -12.42
CA ASP A 167 25.42 -13.02 -11.18
C ASP A 167 25.11 -14.04 -10.08
N ARG A 168 26.08 -14.91 -9.80
CA ARG A 168 25.94 -15.96 -8.77
C ARG A 168 25.81 -15.46 -7.33
N ASN A 169 26.07 -14.19 -7.08
CA ASN A 169 25.93 -13.57 -5.76
C ASN A 169 24.56 -12.89 -5.57
N ARG A 170 23.68 -12.98 -6.56
CA ARG A 170 22.38 -12.33 -6.61
C ARG A 170 21.23 -13.33 -6.55
N VAL A 171 20.18 -12.96 -5.82
CA VAL A 171 18.88 -13.63 -5.84
C VAL A 171 17.86 -12.67 -6.42
N ASP A 172 17.12 -13.12 -7.41
CA ASP A 172 16.00 -12.41 -8.00
C ASP A 172 14.70 -12.89 -7.36
N VAL A 173 13.84 -11.94 -7.05
CA VAL A 173 12.56 -12.19 -6.40
C VAL A 173 11.46 -11.49 -7.18
N LEU A 174 10.46 -12.25 -7.63
CA LEU A 174 9.18 -11.74 -8.10
C LEU A 174 8.16 -11.93 -6.97
N SER A 175 7.68 -10.81 -6.44
CA SER A 175 6.77 -10.77 -5.30
C SER A 175 5.56 -9.92 -5.65
N PRO A 176 4.43 -10.51 -6.07
CA PRO A 176 3.17 -9.82 -6.39
C PRO A 176 2.23 -9.84 -5.17
N PRO A 177 2.33 -8.86 -4.24
CA PRO A 177 1.42 -8.81 -3.10
C PRO A 177 0.03 -8.39 -3.54
N ASP A 178 -1.00 -9.03 -2.98
CA ASP A 178 -2.37 -8.58 -3.05
C ASP A 178 -2.66 -7.67 -1.86
N LEU A 179 -2.98 -6.40 -2.13
CA LEU A 179 -3.17 -5.39 -1.09
C LEU A 179 -4.62 -5.40 -0.61
N VAL A 180 -4.83 -5.28 0.71
CA VAL A 180 -6.18 -5.10 1.26
C VAL A 180 -6.81 -3.84 0.69
N ASN A 181 -8.04 -3.99 0.18
CA ASN A 181 -8.78 -2.92 -0.45
C ASN A 181 -9.41 -1.96 0.56
N GLN A 182 -9.56 -0.69 0.16
CA GLN A 182 -10.18 0.34 0.99
C GLN A 182 -11.71 0.23 0.94
N PHE A 183 -12.36 0.11 2.10
CA PHE A 183 -13.82 0.20 2.19
C PHE A 183 -14.27 1.66 2.05
N ARG A 184 -14.79 2.04 0.89
CA ARG A 184 -15.15 3.43 0.57
C ARG A 184 -16.63 3.66 0.43
N ILE A 185 -17.37 2.70 -0.10
CA ILE A 185 -18.78 2.86 -0.44
C ILE A 185 -19.56 1.72 0.18
N PHE A 186 -20.57 2.10 0.96
CA PHE A 186 -21.61 1.19 1.42
C PHE A 186 -22.89 1.48 0.64
N ALA A 187 -23.30 0.56 -0.21
CA ALA A 187 -24.55 0.68 -0.98
C ALA A 187 -25.59 -0.29 -0.43
N MET A 188 -26.75 0.24 -0.03
CA MET A 188 -27.86 -0.55 0.49
C MET A 188 -29.16 -0.20 -0.23
N LYS A 189 -29.91 -1.21 -0.66
CA LYS A 189 -31.27 -1.05 -1.15
C LYS A 189 -32.25 -1.54 -0.07
N ILE A 190 -33.11 -0.65 0.42
CA ILE A 190 -34.16 -1.00 1.38
C ILE A 190 -35.46 -1.22 0.62
N GLY A 191 -36.09 -2.37 0.84
CA GLY A 191 -37.47 -2.68 0.40
C GLY A 191 -38.34 -2.99 1.62
N PHE A 192 -39.63 -2.75 1.52
CA PHE A 192 -40.61 -3.17 2.52
C PHE A 192 -41.71 -4.03 1.87
N VAL A 193 -42.29 -4.90 2.65
CA VAL A 193 -43.43 -5.73 2.28
C VAL A 193 -44.61 -5.25 3.12
N LEU A 194 -45.76 -5.03 2.46
CA LEU A 194 -47.06 -4.67 3.09
C LEU A 194 -47.75 -5.94 3.58
#